data_2ac28ea6576b0c3e3538e89290319309
#
_entry.id   2ac28ea6576b0c3e3538e89290319309
#
_cell.length_a   1.000
_cell.length_b   1.000
_cell.length_c   1.000
_cell.angle_alpha   90.00
_cell.angle_beta   90.00
_cell.angle_gamma   90.00
#
_symmetry.space_group_name_H-M   'P 1'
#
loop_
_entity.id
_entity.type
_entity.pdbx_description
1 polymer ?
#
loop_
_entity_poly.entity_id
_entity_poly.type
_entity_poly.pdbx_seq_one_letter_code
_entity_poly.pdbx_strand_id
1 'polypeptide(L)'
;DDSGFDGPSLNDIYGDFSILDSLSASAATVDFSAGQQLTFSAEFSKNVNWKIAITGNTSGAVYTIEGFSRLIDATNAIWDGSATTLPMFRSEDCVAQLTIDGEDDTLTAPVAVLGTKVITGLILSDFEGEFNPGWNTFVQSGADMSFLITDSDPAAQGSKYYDMGGTVDWDWLLGLIDI
;
A
#
# COMPACT_ATOMS: atom_id res chain seq x y z
N ASP A 1 -21.34 -50.54 -6.56
CA ASP A 1 -20.88 -50.15 -7.90
C ASP A 1 -20.85 -48.64 -7.94
N ASP A 2 -19.74 -48.08 -7.51
CA ASP A 2 -19.44 -46.66 -7.66
C ASP A 2 -18.85 -46.50 -9.09
N SER A 3 -19.72 -46.35 -10.07
CA SER A 3 -19.30 -45.93 -11.40
C SER A 3 -19.01 -44.43 -11.36
N GLY A 4 -17.89 -44.08 -10.70
CA GLY A 4 -17.33 -42.78 -10.80
C GLY A 4 -17.12 -42.41 -12.25
N PHE A 5 -17.83 -41.39 -12.70
CA PHE A 5 -17.59 -40.80 -14.01
C PHE A 5 -16.26 -40.06 -13.91
N ASP A 6 -15.17 -40.79 -14.13
CA ASP A 6 -13.83 -40.20 -14.28
C ASP A 6 -13.77 -39.50 -15.65
N GLY A 7 -14.30 -38.29 -15.68
CA GLY A 7 -14.00 -37.38 -16.78
C GLY A 7 -12.53 -36.97 -16.74
N PRO A 8 -11.98 -36.46 -17.84
CA PRO A 8 -10.62 -35.95 -17.84
C PRO A 8 -10.44 -34.90 -16.73
N SER A 9 -9.31 -34.95 -16.01
CA SER A 9 -9.00 -33.97 -15.01
C SER A 9 -8.84 -32.56 -15.64
N LEU A 10 -8.97 -31.50 -14.85
CA LEU A 10 -8.73 -30.15 -15.38
C LEU A 10 -7.32 -30.00 -15.95
N ASN A 11 -6.35 -30.71 -15.40
CA ASN A 11 -4.99 -30.75 -15.95
C ASN A 11 -4.90 -31.48 -17.29
N ASP A 12 -5.70 -32.54 -17.48
CA ASP A 12 -5.78 -33.23 -18.79
C ASP A 12 -6.39 -32.33 -19.88
N ILE A 13 -7.28 -31.42 -19.50
CA ILE A 13 -7.95 -30.50 -20.44
C ILE A 13 -7.12 -29.25 -20.71
N TYR A 14 -6.49 -28.67 -19.67
CA TYR A 14 -5.83 -27.38 -19.75
C TYR A 14 -4.30 -27.47 -19.65
N GLY A 15 -3.75 -28.65 -19.41
CA GLY A 15 -2.32 -28.88 -19.18
C GLY A 15 -1.85 -28.39 -17.78
N ASP A 16 -0.59 -28.65 -17.47
CA ASP A 16 0.04 -28.15 -16.26
C ASP A 16 0.15 -26.62 -16.33
N PHE A 17 0.06 -25.99 -15.15
CA PHE A 17 0.32 -24.56 -15.04
C PHE A 17 1.79 -24.26 -15.35
N SER A 18 2.04 -23.18 -16.06
CA SER A 18 3.39 -22.64 -16.26
C SER A 18 3.36 -21.12 -16.40
N ILE A 19 4.43 -20.49 -15.91
CA ILE A 19 4.69 -19.06 -16.09
C ILE A 19 5.41 -18.92 -17.44
N LEU A 20 4.80 -18.19 -18.37
CA LEU A 20 5.36 -17.94 -19.71
C LEU A 20 6.25 -16.70 -19.71
N ASP A 21 5.77 -15.63 -19.05
CA ASP A 21 6.54 -14.41 -18.80
C ASP A 21 6.49 -14.07 -17.30
N SER A 22 7.67 -13.78 -16.73
CA SER A 22 7.81 -13.42 -15.31
C SER A 22 7.27 -12.02 -15.05
N LEU A 23 6.99 -11.72 -13.76
CA LEU A 23 6.56 -10.38 -13.36
C LEU A 23 7.60 -9.34 -13.74
N SER A 24 7.17 -8.30 -14.43
CA SER A 24 7.97 -7.13 -14.74
C SER A 24 7.16 -5.85 -14.54
N ALA A 25 7.87 -4.77 -14.18
CA ALA A 25 7.32 -3.42 -14.10
C ALA A 25 7.67 -2.64 -15.37
N SER A 26 6.78 -1.76 -15.83
CA SER A 26 6.99 -0.93 -17.03
C SER A 26 8.18 0.04 -16.92
N ALA A 27 8.63 0.33 -15.70
CA ALA A 27 9.82 1.13 -15.40
C ALA A 27 10.41 0.72 -14.04
N ALA A 28 11.73 0.91 -13.88
CA ALA A 28 12.41 0.69 -12.62
C ALA A 28 12.16 1.83 -11.60
N THR A 29 11.75 2.99 -12.07
CA THR A 29 11.48 4.18 -11.25
C THR A 29 10.19 4.84 -11.68
N VAL A 30 9.48 5.48 -10.76
CA VAL A 30 8.25 6.21 -11.03
C VAL A 30 8.14 7.47 -10.17
N ASP A 31 7.68 8.55 -10.78
CA ASP A 31 7.36 9.81 -10.09
C ASP A 31 5.85 10.07 -10.15
N PHE A 32 5.15 9.71 -9.10
CA PHE A 32 3.71 9.92 -9.00
C PHE A 32 3.34 11.39 -8.82
N SER A 33 4.26 12.22 -8.29
CA SER A 33 4.02 13.67 -8.16
C SER A 33 3.94 14.36 -9.53
N ALA A 34 4.57 13.77 -10.54
CA ALA A 34 4.48 14.20 -11.95
C ALA A 34 3.28 13.58 -12.70
N GLY A 35 2.40 12.86 -12.01
CA GLY A 35 1.23 12.18 -12.61
C GLY A 35 1.58 10.91 -13.38
N GLN A 36 2.78 10.36 -13.20
CA GLN A 36 3.16 9.08 -13.81
C GLN A 36 2.38 7.94 -13.19
N GLN A 37 2.26 6.86 -13.95
CA GLN A 37 1.70 5.58 -13.50
C GLN A 37 2.68 4.46 -13.81
N LEU A 38 2.64 3.40 -13.01
CA LEU A 38 3.40 2.20 -13.24
C LEU A 38 2.44 1.07 -13.60
N THR A 39 2.81 0.25 -14.57
CA THR A 39 2.06 -0.94 -14.93
C THR A 39 2.92 -2.18 -14.75
N PHE A 40 2.26 -3.30 -14.48
CA PHE A 40 2.93 -4.58 -14.34
C PHE A 40 2.50 -5.50 -15.47
N SER A 41 3.37 -6.45 -15.84
CA SER A 41 3.07 -7.46 -16.82
C SER A 41 3.60 -8.82 -16.39
N ALA A 42 2.83 -9.87 -16.73
CA ALA A 42 3.20 -11.28 -16.61
C ALA A 42 2.29 -12.11 -17.52
N GLU A 43 2.72 -13.30 -17.96
CA GLU A 43 1.88 -14.20 -18.74
C GLU A 43 1.93 -15.64 -18.21
N PHE A 44 0.79 -16.29 -18.20
CA PHE A 44 0.58 -17.66 -17.73
C PHE A 44 0.03 -18.56 -18.83
N SER A 45 0.19 -19.86 -18.70
CA SER A 45 -0.34 -20.85 -19.65
C SER A 45 -1.89 -20.93 -19.63
N LYS A 46 -2.51 -20.55 -18.52
CA LYS A 46 -3.99 -20.59 -18.33
C LYS A 46 -4.45 -19.43 -17.44
N ASN A 47 -5.76 -19.20 -17.38
CA ASN A 47 -6.34 -18.23 -16.44
C ASN A 47 -6.16 -18.71 -15.00
N VAL A 48 -5.68 -17.84 -14.14
CA VAL A 48 -5.47 -18.08 -12.72
C VAL A 48 -5.90 -16.86 -11.89
N ASN A 49 -6.25 -17.09 -10.64
CA ASN A 49 -6.34 -15.98 -9.70
C ASN A 49 -4.91 -15.56 -9.32
N TRP A 50 -4.65 -14.28 -9.43
CA TRP A 50 -3.36 -13.70 -9.09
C TRP A 50 -3.53 -12.45 -8.23
N LYS A 51 -2.48 -12.15 -7.49
CA LYS A 51 -2.39 -10.98 -6.62
C LYS A 51 -0.99 -10.38 -6.69
N ILE A 52 -0.92 -9.09 -6.96
CA ILE A 52 0.30 -8.29 -6.84
C ILE A 52 0.17 -7.45 -5.57
N ALA A 53 1.09 -7.63 -4.63
CA ALA A 53 1.25 -6.78 -3.46
C ALA A 53 2.52 -5.94 -3.62
N ILE A 54 2.37 -4.62 -3.67
CA ILE A 54 3.48 -3.67 -3.74
C ILE A 54 3.72 -3.16 -2.34
N THR A 55 4.93 -3.34 -1.81
CA THR A 55 5.28 -2.96 -0.44
C THR A 55 6.42 -1.95 -0.44
N GLY A 56 6.24 -0.84 0.25
CA GLY A 56 7.28 0.16 0.50
C GLY A 56 8.24 -0.31 1.60
N ASN A 57 9.54 -0.29 1.30
CA ASN A 57 10.55 -0.84 2.21
C ASN A 57 10.74 0.00 3.48
N THR A 58 10.46 1.28 3.43
CA THR A 58 10.63 2.21 4.57
C THR A 58 9.31 2.52 5.25
N SER A 59 8.27 2.80 4.48
CA SER A 59 6.95 3.17 5.01
C SER A 59 6.15 1.97 5.51
N GLY A 60 6.40 0.78 4.94
CA GLY A 60 5.52 -0.38 5.10
C GLY A 60 4.17 -0.23 4.40
N ALA A 61 4.01 0.81 3.56
CA ALA A 61 2.81 0.99 2.74
C ALA A 61 2.58 -0.20 1.83
N VAL A 62 1.32 -0.56 1.62
CA VAL A 62 0.95 -1.67 0.74
C VAL A 62 -0.12 -1.22 -0.24
N TYR A 63 0.08 -1.55 -1.52
CA TYR A 63 -0.96 -1.50 -2.53
C TYR A 63 -1.19 -2.88 -3.12
N THR A 64 -2.45 -3.29 -3.26
CA THR A 64 -2.82 -4.62 -3.74
C THR A 64 -3.63 -4.51 -5.01
N ILE A 65 -3.26 -5.30 -6.01
CA ILE A 65 -4.00 -5.50 -7.26
C ILE A 65 -4.30 -6.99 -7.38
N GLU A 66 -5.53 -7.33 -7.67
CA GLU A 66 -5.97 -8.73 -7.79
C GLU A 66 -6.74 -8.92 -9.10
N GLY A 67 -6.68 -10.12 -9.65
CA GLY A 67 -7.40 -10.44 -10.86
C GLY A 67 -7.47 -11.93 -11.16
N PHE A 68 -8.27 -12.25 -12.18
CA PHE A 68 -8.40 -13.60 -12.76
C PHE A 68 -8.17 -13.53 -14.26
N SER A 69 -6.98 -13.87 -14.70
CA SER A 69 -6.60 -13.86 -16.12
C SER A 69 -5.35 -14.70 -16.36
N ARG A 70 -5.05 -14.99 -17.63
CA ARG A 70 -3.73 -15.52 -18.02
C ARG A 70 -2.71 -14.42 -18.35
N LEU A 71 -3.17 -13.21 -18.60
CA LEU A 71 -2.33 -12.06 -18.93
C LEU A 71 -2.52 -10.96 -17.91
N ILE A 72 -1.42 -10.48 -17.37
CA ILE A 72 -1.32 -9.27 -16.58
C ILE A 72 -0.70 -8.21 -17.47
N ASP A 73 -1.35 -7.06 -17.62
CA ASP A 73 -0.88 -5.97 -18.47
C ASP A 73 -1.40 -4.59 -18.00
N ALA A 74 -1.19 -3.58 -18.82
CA ALA A 74 -1.60 -2.19 -18.53
C ALA A 74 -3.13 -2.00 -18.45
N THR A 75 -3.95 -3.00 -18.74
CA THR A 75 -5.41 -2.89 -18.62
C THR A 75 -5.94 -3.36 -17.27
N ASN A 76 -5.18 -4.19 -16.56
CA ASN A 76 -5.60 -4.83 -15.32
C ASN A 76 -4.61 -4.69 -14.15
N ALA A 77 -3.40 -4.18 -14.37
CA ALA A 77 -2.38 -4.03 -13.34
C ALA A 77 -1.70 -2.66 -13.40
N ILE A 78 -2.39 -1.62 -12.91
CA ILE A 78 -1.93 -0.24 -12.87
C ILE A 78 -1.76 0.19 -11.41
N TRP A 79 -0.65 0.88 -11.13
CA TRP A 79 -0.41 1.55 -9.86
C TRP A 79 -0.16 3.04 -10.09
N ASP A 80 -0.90 3.86 -9.38
CA ASP A 80 -0.87 5.32 -9.46
C ASP A 80 -0.29 5.99 -8.20
N GLY A 81 0.41 5.22 -7.36
CA GLY A 81 0.97 5.67 -6.08
C GLY A 81 0.01 5.61 -4.91
N SER A 82 -1.22 5.12 -5.11
CA SER A 82 -2.16 4.88 -4.00
C SER A 82 -1.68 3.74 -3.11
N ALA A 83 -2.08 3.78 -1.83
CA ALA A 83 -1.98 2.67 -0.89
C ALA A 83 -3.37 2.08 -0.64
N THR A 84 -3.46 0.77 -0.42
CA THR A 84 -4.72 0.10 -0.07
C THR A 84 -5.13 0.45 1.36
N THR A 85 -4.14 0.58 2.24
CA THR A 85 -4.30 0.94 3.65
C THR A 85 -3.15 1.87 4.07
N LEU A 86 -3.36 2.64 5.13
CA LEU A 86 -2.26 3.42 5.74
C LEU A 86 -1.16 2.48 6.27
N PRO A 87 0.09 2.89 6.25
CA PRO A 87 0.60 4.22 5.85
C PRO A 87 0.61 4.44 4.33
N MET A 88 0.91 5.67 3.90
CA MET A 88 1.12 6.03 2.50
C MET A 88 2.56 5.76 2.07
N PHE A 89 2.76 5.53 0.77
CA PHE A 89 4.11 5.41 0.18
C PHE A 89 4.89 6.71 0.32
N ARG A 90 6.20 6.58 0.45
CA ARG A 90 7.18 7.67 0.45
C ARG A 90 8.04 7.61 -0.81
N SER A 91 8.97 8.54 -0.96
CA SER A 91 10.09 8.38 -1.91
C SER A 91 11.01 7.31 -1.35
N GLU A 92 10.89 6.08 -1.88
CA GLU A 92 11.50 4.87 -1.32
C GLU A 92 11.58 3.75 -2.34
N ASP A 93 12.40 2.76 -2.04
CA ASP A 93 12.39 1.50 -2.78
C ASP A 93 11.19 0.66 -2.35
N CYS A 94 10.55 0.04 -3.34
CA CYS A 94 9.40 -0.84 -3.18
C CYS A 94 9.67 -2.19 -3.84
N VAL A 95 8.96 -3.21 -3.40
CA VAL A 95 8.95 -4.53 -4.03
C VAL A 95 7.51 -4.89 -4.39
N ALA A 96 7.26 -5.13 -5.68
CA ALA A 96 6.04 -5.77 -6.13
C ALA A 96 6.22 -7.29 -6.09
N GLN A 97 5.33 -7.97 -5.38
CA GLN A 97 5.33 -9.43 -5.25
C GLN A 97 4.05 -9.99 -5.85
N LEU A 98 4.19 -10.87 -6.83
CA LEU A 98 3.09 -11.59 -7.46
C LEU A 98 2.97 -12.98 -6.82
N THR A 99 1.77 -13.31 -6.37
CA THR A 99 1.37 -14.64 -5.91
C THR A 99 0.23 -15.17 -6.79
N ILE A 100 0.16 -16.47 -6.97
CA ILE A 100 -0.81 -17.15 -7.81
C ILE A 100 -1.47 -18.24 -6.97
N ASP A 101 -2.80 -18.28 -6.97
CA ASP A 101 -3.55 -19.27 -6.20
C ASP A 101 -3.20 -20.69 -6.61
N GLY A 102 -2.81 -21.51 -5.62
CA GLY A 102 -2.46 -22.90 -5.82
C GLY A 102 -1.02 -23.14 -6.26
N GLU A 103 -0.19 -22.09 -6.38
CA GLU A 103 1.23 -22.17 -6.69
C GLU A 103 2.07 -21.65 -5.53
N ASP A 104 3.16 -22.34 -5.22
CA ASP A 104 4.09 -21.94 -4.14
C ASP A 104 5.08 -20.85 -4.59
N ASP A 105 5.27 -20.70 -5.90
CA ASP A 105 6.22 -19.75 -6.46
C ASP A 105 5.73 -18.30 -6.32
N THR A 106 6.62 -17.42 -5.90
CA THR A 106 6.40 -15.99 -5.87
C THR A 106 7.36 -15.27 -6.80
N LEU A 107 6.84 -14.35 -7.61
CA LEU A 107 7.64 -13.53 -8.51
C LEU A 107 7.75 -12.11 -7.95
N THR A 108 8.90 -11.48 -8.14
CA THR A 108 9.13 -10.13 -7.62
C THR A 108 9.67 -9.19 -8.69
N ALA A 109 9.27 -7.92 -8.60
CA ALA A 109 9.81 -6.83 -9.41
C ALA A 109 10.13 -5.63 -8.49
N PRO A 110 11.39 -5.17 -8.44
CA PRO A 110 11.76 -3.98 -7.67
C PRO A 110 11.34 -2.71 -8.42
N VAL A 111 10.93 -1.68 -7.68
CA VAL A 111 10.56 -0.36 -8.19
C VAL A 111 10.98 0.70 -7.19
N ALA A 112 11.52 1.84 -7.66
CA ALA A 112 11.80 2.99 -6.81
C ALA A 112 10.78 4.12 -7.04
N VAL A 113 10.14 4.58 -5.99
CA VAL A 113 9.27 5.77 -5.98
C VAL A 113 10.12 7.00 -5.78
N LEU A 114 10.18 7.90 -6.77
CA LEU A 114 10.93 9.14 -6.72
C LEU A 114 10.10 10.29 -6.13
N GLY A 115 8.81 10.34 -6.47
CA GLY A 115 7.85 11.34 -5.99
C GLY A 115 6.52 10.68 -5.64
N THR A 116 5.94 11.09 -4.52
CA THR A 116 4.69 10.52 -4.00
C THR A 116 3.47 11.09 -4.71
N LYS A 117 2.37 10.34 -4.69
CA LYS A 117 1.09 10.78 -5.24
C LYS A 117 0.62 12.08 -4.58
N VAL A 118 0.32 13.08 -5.40
CA VAL A 118 -0.28 14.32 -4.95
C VAL A 118 -1.76 14.08 -4.68
N ILE A 119 -2.17 14.25 -3.43
CA ILE A 119 -3.58 14.18 -3.05
C ILE A 119 -4.14 15.59 -3.08
N THR A 120 -5.11 15.82 -3.96
CA THR A 120 -5.85 17.09 -3.97
C THR A 120 -6.98 17.04 -2.97
N GLY A 121 -6.99 17.99 -2.05
CA GLY A 121 -8.00 18.09 -0.99
C GLY A 121 -7.83 19.36 -0.19
N LEU A 122 -8.69 19.61 0.78
CA LEU A 122 -8.50 20.67 1.75
C LEU A 122 -7.50 20.20 2.81
N ILE A 123 -6.35 20.86 2.88
CA ILE A 123 -5.40 20.63 3.97
C ILE A 123 -5.92 21.42 5.18
N LEU A 124 -6.35 20.70 6.21
CA LEU A 124 -6.78 21.31 7.47
C LEU A 124 -5.55 21.75 8.30
N SER A 125 -4.51 20.92 8.33
CA SER A 125 -3.18 21.24 8.87
C SER A 125 -2.14 20.30 8.26
N ASP A 126 -0.98 20.84 7.95
CA ASP A 126 0.23 20.10 7.60
C ASP A 126 1.19 19.92 8.78
N PHE A 127 0.88 20.56 9.91
CA PHE A 127 1.68 20.61 11.13
C PHE A 127 3.10 21.19 10.99
N GLU A 128 3.42 21.81 9.85
CA GLU A 128 4.73 22.45 9.62
C GLU A 128 4.85 23.82 10.30
N GLY A 129 3.70 24.46 10.56
CA GLY A 129 3.59 25.75 11.23
C GLY A 129 3.35 25.64 12.74
N GLU A 130 2.81 26.70 13.30
CA GLU A 130 2.32 26.71 14.68
C GLU A 130 0.92 26.09 14.75
N PHE A 131 0.56 25.62 15.94
CA PHE A 131 -0.78 25.12 16.21
C PHE A 131 -1.82 26.20 15.94
N ASN A 132 -2.88 25.87 15.22
CA ASN A 132 -3.94 26.81 14.90
C ASN A 132 -4.60 27.33 16.19
N PRO A 133 -4.55 28.63 16.49
CA PRO A 133 -5.10 29.16 17.73
C PRO A 133 -6.62 29.06 17.85
N GLY A 134 -7.32 28.72 16.74
CA GLY A 134 -8.75 28.43 16.77
C GLY A 134 -9.08 27.00 17.19
N TRP A 135 -8.08 26.14 17.28
CA TRP A 135 -8.28 24.76 17.71
C TRP A 135 -8.15 24.64 19.22
N ASN A 136 -9.01 23.84 19.81
CA ASN A 136 -9.00 23.56 21.23
C ASN A 136 -8.52 22.15 21.49
N THR A 137 -7.71 21.98 22.52
CA THR A 137 -7.33 20.67 23.03
C THR A 137 -8.05 20.43 24.35
N PHE A 138 -8.49 19.20 24.56
CA PHE A 138 -9.12 18.78 25.80
C PHE A 138 -8.23 17.72 26.46
N VAL A 139 -7.81 18.02 27.69
CA VAL A 139 -7.10 17.05 28.53
C VAL A 139 -8.03 16.63 29.66
N GLN A 140 -8.26 15.33 29.76
CA GLN A 140 -9.10 14.77 30.82
C GLN A 140 -8.45 14.99 32.20
N SER A 141 -9.28 15.24 33.23
CA SER A 141 -8.80 15.39 34.60
C SER A 141 -8.04 14.14 35.07
N GLY A 142 -6.85 14.33 35.61
CA GLY A 142 -5.97 13.25 36.04
C GLY A 142 -4.99 12.77 34.95
N ALA A 143 -5.10 13.27 33.73
CA ALA A 143 -4.13 13.03 32.68
C ALA A 143 -3.05 14.11 32.64
N ASP A 144 -1.81 13.72 32.39
CA ASP A 144 -0.69 14.61 32.10
C ASP A 144 -0.34 14.47 30.62
N MET A 145 -1.01 15.24 29.78
CA MET A 145 -0.89 15.18 28.31
C MET A 145 -0.31 16.48 27.77
N SER A 146 0.60 16.36 26.85
CA SER A 146 1.09 17.46 26.02
C SER A 146 0.57 17.32 24.59
N PHE A 147 0.26 18.45 23.97
CA PHE A 147 -0.18 18.55 22.59
C PHE A 147 0.72 19.59 21.92
N LEU A 148 1.68 19.15 21.11
CA LEU A 148 2.62 20.06 20.48
C LEU A 148 3.02 19.61 19.08
N ILE A 149 3.43 20.57 18.27
CA ILE A 149 4.06 20.34 16.99
C ILE A 149 5.58 20.26 17.23
N THR A 150 6.18 19.14 16.85
CA THR A 150 7.59 18.84 17.12
C THR A 150 8.27 18.19 15.92
N ASP A 151 9.59 18.24 15.91
CA ASP A 151 10.49 17.57 14.96
C ASP A 151 11.45 16.60 15.69
N SER A 152 11.10 16.18 16.91
CA SER A 152 11.93 15.30 17.74
C SER A 152 12.14 13.91 17.13
N ASP A 153 11.18 13.45 16.33
CA ASP A 153 11.25 12.20 15.59
C ASP A 153 10.91 12.43 14.11
N PRO A 154 11.30 11.52 13.20
CA PRO A 154 10.99 11.66 11.77
C PRO A 154 9.49 11.72 11.50
N ALA A 155 9.01 12.81 10.89
CA ALA A 155 7.63 12.95 10.45
C ALA A 155 7.30 11.98 9.32
N ALA A 156 6.04 11.57 9.22
CA ALA A 156 5.56 10.75 8.11
C ALA A 156 5.57 11.50 6.77
N GLN A 157 5.39 12.81 6.83
CA GLN A 157 5.48 13.74 5.70
C GLN A 157 5.98 15.08 6.23
N GLY A 158 6.78 15.82 5.45
CA GLY A 158 7.37 17.07 5.88
C GLY A 158 8.47 16.91 6.93
N SER A 159 8.59 17.89 7.81
CA SER A 159 9.63 17.97 8.84
C SER A 159 9.11 17.83 10.27
N LYS A 160 7.82 18.08 10.49
CA LYS A 160 7.19 18.09 11.81
C LYS A 160 5.97 17.17 11.88
N TYR A 161 5.56 16.86 13.08
CA TYR A 161 4.35 16.11 13.35
C TYR A 161 3.68 16.63 14.63
N TYR A 162 2.40 16.28 14.78
CA TYR A 162 1.65 16.57 15.98
C TYR A 162 1.82 15.43 16.98
N ASP A 163 2.42 15.76 18.14
CA ASP A 163 2.64 14.83 19.23
C ASP A 163 1.57 14.98 20.31
N MET A 164 0.91 13.88 20.64
CA MET A 164 0.01 13.74 21.76
C MET A 164 0.71 12.85 22.80
N GLY A 165 1.72 13.41 23.47
CA GLY A 165 2.49 12.71 24.48
C GLY A 165 1.90 12.87 25.88
N GLY A 166 2.22 11.94 26.78
CA GLY A 166 1.88 12.05 28.18
C GLY A 166 1.44 10.77 28.87
N THR A 167 0.95 10.91 30.08
CA THR A 167 0.47 9.81 30.90
C THR A 167 -1.02 9.97 31.18
N VAL A 168 -1.76 8.91 31.07
CA VAL A 168 -3.17 8.81 31.49
C VAL A 168 -3.31 7.81 32.63
N ASP A 169 -4.03 8.20 33.67
CA ASP A 169 -4.30 7.34 34.84
C ASP A 169 -5.49 6.39 34.60
N TRP A 170 -6.01 6.36 33.38
CA TRP A 170 -7.25 5.69 33.00
C TRP A 170 -6.99 4.70 31.86
N ASP A 171 -7.85 3.71 31.69
CA ASP A 171 -7.77 2.71 30.63
C ASP A 171 -8.02 3.28 29.20
N TRP A 172 -8.37 4.55 29.09
CA TRP A 172 -8.68 5.18 27.81
C TRP A 172 -8.18 6.64 27.73
N LEU A 173 -7.76 7.01 26.54
CA LEU A 173 -7.29 8.34 26.20
C LEU A 173 -8.36 9.08 25.40
N LEU A 174 -8.71 10.29 25.82
CA LEU A 174 -9.53 11.20 25.04
C LEU A 174 -8.74 12.47 24.73
N GLY A 175 -8.26 12.57 23.49
CA GLY A 175 -7.72 13.80 22.92
C GLY A 175 -8.67 14.28 21.82
N LEU A 176 -9.12 15.51 21.89
CA LEU A 176 -9.98 16.14 20.89
C LEU A 176 -9.29 17.36 20.32
N ILE A 177 -9.30 17.48 18.99
CA ILE A 177 -9.05 18.74 18.30
C ILE A 177 -10.42 19.14 17.73
N ASP A 178 -10.93 20.27 18.21
CA ASP A 178 -12.16 20.89 17.68
C ASP A 178 -11.77 21.88 16.58
N ILE A 179 -12.24 21.65 15.36
CA ILE A 179 -11.97 22.44 14.14
C ILE A 179 -13.22 23.10 13.62
#